data_89a1497fbf0dd4534309e61addb800bb
#
_entry.id   89a1497fbf0dd4534309e61addb800bb
#
_cell.length_a   1.000
_cell.length_b   1.000
_cell.length_c   1.000
_cell.angle_alpha   90.00
_cell.angle_beta   90.00
_cell.angle_gamma   90.00
#
_symmetry.space_group_name_H-M   'P 1'
#
loop_
_entity.id
_entity.type
_entity.pdbx_description
1 polymer ?
#
loop_
_entity_poly.entity_id
_entity_poly.type
_entity_poly.pdbx_seq_one_letter_code
_entity_poly.pdbx_strand_id
1 'polypeptide(L)'
;MFDLGSAHLQPYFEDILLALADTIKQVPNKISISGHTDAKPYAGSGDFGNWELSANRANAARRALVAGGYPEGQIARVVGYASSVLFDGKDPLNPVNRRIDIIVLTRKAQHRIEGQDGGGEAKPAEKPAAPPQGQQPAKSEGEPLSAEQLREKLNLFDNGGTLKLDELRK
;
A
#
# COMPACT_ATOMS: atom_id res chain seq x y z
N MET A 1 -4.40 18.28 -2.86
CA MET A 1 -3.55 17.41 -3.70
C MET A 1 -4.28 16.96 -4.96
N PHE A 2 -5.33 16.16 -4.81
CA PHE A 2 -6.11 15.58 -5.92
C PHE A 2 -7.59 15.79 -5.69
N ASP A 3 -8.36 15.86 -6.77
CA ASP A 3 -9.81 15.80 -6.71
C ASP A 3 -10.29 14.40 -6.30
N LEU A 4 -11.53 14.31 -5.82
CA LEU A 4 -12.11 13.04 -5.43
C LEU A 4 -12.16 12.08 -6.64
N GLY A 5 -11.60 10.88 -6.47
CA GLY A 5 -11.55 9.89 -7.55
C GLY A 5 -10.62 10.23 -8.71
N SER A 6 -9.81 11.28 -8.62
CA SER A 6 -8.91 11.73 -9.69
C SER A 6 -7.44 11.49 -9.34
N ALA A 7 -6.62 11.25 -10.35
CA ALA A 7 -5.16 11.29 -10.29
C ALA A 7 -4.57 12.58 -10.88
N HIS A 8 -5.43 13.56 -11.20
CA HIS A 8 -5.00 14.86 -11.68
C HIS A 8 -4.53 15.71 -10.48
N LEU A 9 -3.31 16.23 -10.58
CA LEU A 9 -2.75 17.12 -9.56
C LEU A 9 -3.46 18.46 -9.59
N GLN A 10 -3.79 18.98 -8.41
CA GLN A 10 -4.24 20.37 -8.27
C GLN A 10 -3.07 21.32 -8.56
N PRO A 11 -3.28 22.43 -9.29
CA PRO A 11 -2.20 23.35 -9.70
C PRO A 11 -1.29 23.78 -8.56
N TYR A 12 -1.87 24.15 -7.41
CA TYR A 12 -1.08 24.55 -6.24
C TYR A 12 -0.16 23.45 -5.72
N PHE A 13 -0.57 22.17 -5.87
CA PHE A 13 0.24 21.05 -5.42
C PHE A 13 1.31 20.69 -6.44
N GLU A 14 1.04 20.89 -7.72
CA GLU A 14 2.05 20.79 -8.77
C GLU A 14 3.18 21.80 -8.53
N ASP A 15 2.86 23.07 -8.23
CA ASP A 15 3.84 24.09 -7.88
C ASP A 15 4.70 23.71 -6.67
N ILE A 16 4.09 23.09 -5.66
CA ILE A 16 4.82 22.55 -4.49
C ILE A 16 5.80 21.47 -4.90
N LEU A 17 5.39 20.53 -5.78
CA LEU A 17 6.27 19.46 -6.25
C LEU A 17 7.41 19.98 -7.11
N LEU A 18 7.17 20.99 -7.94
CA LEU A 18 8.22 21.66 -8.73
C LEU A 18 9.27 22.33 -7.80
N ALA A 19 8.84 23.07 -6.80
CA ALA A 19 9.72 23.69 -5.82
C ALA A 19 10.47 22.65 -4.95
N LEU A 20 9.78 21.57 -4.58
CA LEU A 20 10.39 20.46 -3.85
C LEU A 20 11.49 19.78 -4.67
N ALA A 21 11.24 19.55 -5.96
CA ALA A 21 12.22 18.94 -6.88
C ALA A 21 13.52 19.73 -6.89
N ASP A 22 13.46 21.06 -6.94
CA ASP A 22 14.64 21.93 -6.92
C ASP A 22 15.47 21.77 -5.63
N THR A 23 14.80 21.55 -4.52
CA THR A 23 15.44 21.34 -3.22
C THR A 23 16.06 19.96 -3.09
N ILE A 24 15.30 18.90 -3.44
CA ILE A 24 15.76 17.52 -3.19
C ILE A 24 16.76 17.01 -4.23
N LYS A 25 16.83 17.61 -5.44
CA LYS A 25 17.83 17.23 -6.46
C LYS A 25 19.28 17.46 -6.02
N GLN A 26 19.50 18.32 -5.01
CA GLN A 26 20.82 18.60 -4.46
C GLN A 26 21.33 17.46 -3.56
N VAL A 27 20.46 16.53 -3.17
CA VAL A 27 20.81 15.39 -2.32
C VAL A 27 21.06 14.16 -3.20
N PRO A 28 22.20 13.45 -3.04
CA PRO A 28 22.55 12.32 -3.91
C PRO A 28 21.72 11.04 -3.63
N ASN A 29 20.76 11.12 -2.72
CA ASN A 29 19.95 9.99 -2.31
C ASN A 29 18.79 9.76 -3.30
N LYS A 30 18.46 8.50 -3.56
CA LYS A 30 17.24 8.16 -4.30
C LYS A 30 15.99 8.36 -3.46
N ILE A 31 14.86 8.54 -4.13
CA ILE A 31 13.55 8.68 -3.49
C ILE A 31 12.64 7.49 -3.82
N SER A 32 11.70 7.23 -2.91
CA SER A 32 10.54 6.37 -3.13
C SER A 32 9.28 7.24 -3.10
N ILE A 33 8.41 7.08 -4.09
CA ILE A 33 7.15 7.81 -4.20
C ILE A 33 6.02 6.81 -3.98
N SER A 34 5.13 7.10 -3.03
CA SER A 34 4.01 6.24 -2.69
C SER A 34 2.69 6.99 -2.74
N GLY A 35 1.67 6.38 -3.34
CA GLY A 35 0.31 6.92 -3.38
C GLY A 35 -0.64 6.13 -2.48
N HIS A 36 -1.57 6.85 -1.85
CA HIS A 36 -2.53 6.30 -0.91
C HIS A 36 -3.94 6.80 -1.22
N THR A 37 -4.95 6.01 -0.86
CA THR A 37 -6.36 6.39 -0.86
C THR A 37 -6.95 6.25 0.54
N ASP A 38 -8.11 6.85 0.77
CA ASP A 38 -8.97 6.48 1.87
C ASP A 38 -9.61 5.09 1.60
N ALA A 39 -10.34 4.57 2.59
CA ALA A 39 -11.01 3.28 2.48
C ALA A 39 -12.31 3.32 1.66
N LYS A 40 -12.70 4.50 1.15
CA LYS A 40 -13.89 4.61 0.30
C LYS A 40 -13.66 3.81 -0.99
N PRO A 41 -14.56 2.88 -1.33
CA PRO A 41 -14.47 2.17 -2.59
C PRO A 41 -14.47 3.16 -3.76
N TYR A 42 -13.59 2.95 -4.73
CA TYR A 42 -13.58 3.74 -5.94
C TYR A 42 -14.85 3.47 -6.75
N ALA A 43 -15.57 4.53 -7.10
CA ALA A 43 -16.87 4.45 -7.78
C ALA A 43 -16.75 4.38 -9.32
N GLY A 44 -15.57 4.04 -9.85
CA GLY A 44 -15.36 3.85 -11.28
C GLY A 44 -15.93 2.54 -11.82
N SER A 45 -15.98 2.42 -13.13
CA SER A 45 -16.41 1.20 -13.82
C SER A 45 -15.22 0.34 -14.23
N GLY A 46 -15.41 -0.99 -14.26
CA GLY A 46 -14.40 -1.97 -14.69
C GLY A 46 -13.37 -2.29 -13.61
N ASP A 47 -12.20 -2.72 -14.07
CA ASP A 47 -11.11 -3.20 -13.21
C ASP A 47 -10.28 -2.08 -12.55
N PHE A 48 -10.71 -0.81 -12.68
CA PHE A 48 -10.03 0.34 -12.09
C PHE A 48 -10.55 0.61 -10.68
N GLY A 49 -9.69 0.44 -9.70
CA GLY A 49 -9.99 0.61 -8.29
C GLY A 49 -9.01 1.52 -7.55
N ASN A 50 -9.03 1.43 -6.24
CA ASN A 50 -8.12 2.21 -5.38
C ASN A 50 -6.64 1.87 -5.59
N TRP A 51 -6.32 0.66 -6.05
CA TRP A 51 -4.95 0.25 -6.38
C TRP A 51 -4.42 1.03 -7.57
N GLU A 52 -5.17 1.06 -8.67
CA GLU A 52 -4.81 1.79 -9.88
C GLU A 52 -4.81 3.30 -9.63
N LEU A 53 -5.82 3.80 -8.89
CA LEU A 53 -5.90 5.21 -8.53
C LEU A 53 -4.67 5.67 -7.73
N SER A 54 -4.26 4.90 -6.73
CA SER A 54 -3.10 5.22 -5.89
C SER A 54 -1.79 5.19 -6.67
N ALA A 55 -1.62 4.18 -7.55
CA ALA A 55 -0.46 4.08 -8.43
C ALA A 55 -0.41 5.25 -9.45
N ASN A 56 -1.55 5.62 -10.03
CA ASN A 56 -1.63 6.75 -10.96
C ASN A 56 -1.34 8.08 -10.29
N ARG A 57 -1.76 8.27 -9.04
CA ARG A 57 -1.41 9.44 -8.22
C ARG A 57 0.08 9.53 -7.95
N ALA A 58 0.70 8.42 -7.56
CA ALA A 58 2.15 8.35 -7.36
C ALA A 58 2.92 8.67 -8.65
N ASN A 59 2.44 8.17 -9.81
CA ASN A 59 3.03 8.48 -11.11
C ASN A 59 2.81 9.94 -11.53
N ALA A 60 1.68 10.56 -11.19
CA ALA A 60 1.47 11.99 -11.43
C ALA A 60 2.48 12.83 -10.64
N ALA A 61 2.71 12.51 -9.37
CA ALA A 61 3.73 13.17 -8.56
C ALA A 61 5.15 12.96 -9.13
N ARG A 62 5.48 11.74 -9.60
CA ARG A 62 6.74 11.48 -10.29
C ARG A 62 6.94 12.40 -11.48
N ARG A 63 5.94 12.50 -12.36
CA ARG A 63 6.02 13.36 -13.55
C ARG A 63 6.24 14.83 -13.19
N ALA A 64 5.56 15.34 -12.15
CA ALA A 64 5.74 16.71 -11.68
C ALA A 64 7.15 16.95 -11.14
N LEU A 65 7.70 16.02 -10.34
CA LEU A 65 9.07 16.11 -9.85
C LEU A 65 10.10 16.12 -11.00
N VAL A 66 9.93 15.25 -11.99
CA VAL A 66 10.81 15.23 -13.17
C VAL A 66 10.69 16.52 -13.99
N ALA A 67 9.47 17.05 -14.15
CA ALA A 67 9.25 18.36 -14.80
C ALA A 67 9.93 19.50 -14.02
N GLY A 68 10.00 19.39 -12.68
CA GLY A 68 10.77 20.30 -11.81
C GLY A 68 12.29 20.10 -11.83
N GLY A 69 12.78 19.19 -12.70
CA GLY A 69 14.22 18.96 -12.88
C GLY A 69 14.81 17.90 -11.94
N TYR A 70 13.99 17.11 -11.24
CA TYR A 70 14.49 15.98 -10.46
C TYR A 70 14.94 14.85 -11.41
N PRO A 71 16.17 14.31 -11.26
CA PRO A 71 16.65 13.27 -12.15
C PRO A 71 15.84 11.98 -12.03
N GLU A 72 15.31 11.47 -13.14
CA GLU A 72 14.50 10.24 -13.14
C GLU A 72 15.29 9.02 -12.63
N GLY A 73 16.60 8.94 -12.89
CA GLY A 73 17.49 7.89 -12.37
C GLY A 73 17.66 7.89 -10.84
N GLN A 74 17.23 8.95 -10.16
CA GLN A 74 17.22 9.02 -8.69
C GLN A 74 15.86 8.60 -8.09
N ILE A 75 14.91 8.16 -8.90
CA ILE A 75 13.65 7.57 -8.43
C ILE A 75 13.86 6.05 -8.33
N ALA A 76 13.92 5.54 -7.09
CA ALA A 76 14.14 4.11 -6.85
C ALA A 76 12.88 3.29 -7.13
N ARG A 77 11.70 3.82 -6.79
CA ARG A 77 10.41 3.14 -7.02
C ARG A 77 9.23 4.09 -6.93
N VAL A 78 8.15 3.67 -7.59
CA VAL A 78 6.82 4.29 -7.50
C VAL A 78 5.81 3.20 -7.12
N VAL A 79 5.03 3.40 -6.05
CA VAL A 79 4.15 2.38 -5.47
C VAL A 79 2.76 2.94 -5.21
N GLY A 80 1.72 2.17 -5.53
CA GLY A 80 0.35 2.41 -5.07
C GLY A 80 0.04 1.48 -3.90
N TYR A 81 -0.46 2.02 -2.80
CA TYR A 81 -0.85 1.26 -1.62
C TYR A 81 -2.36 1.18 -1.41
N ALA A 82 -3.17 1.81 -2.27
CA ALA A 82 -4.61 1.92 -2.05
C ALA A 82 -4.90 2.40 -0.61
N SER A 83 -5.81 1.73 0.08
CA SER A 83 -6.14 1.96 1.50
C SER A 83 -5.44 0.96 2.46
N SER A 84 -4.45 0.19 1.98
CA SER A 84 -3.78 -0.82 2.80
C SER A 84 -2.91 -0.22 3.92
N VAL A 85 -2.46 1.03 3.76
CA VAL A 85 -1.64 1.75 4.73
C VAL A 85 -2.27 3.12 4.99
N LEU A 86 -3.21 3.16 5.92
CA LEU A 86 -3.88 4.40 6.32
C LEU A 86 -2.95 5.24 7.22
N PHE A 87 -3.00 6.56 7.06
CA PHE A 87 -2.37 7.51 7.98
C PHE A 87 -3.20 7.65 9.25
N ASP A 88 -4.51 7.86 9.07
CA ASP A 88 -5.48 7.83 10.15
C ASP A 88 -6.25 6.50 10.10
N GLY A 89 -5.83 5.54 10.91
CA GLY A 89 -6.50 4.24 11.03
C GLY A 89 -7.78 4.27 11.88
N LYS A 90 -8.01 5.37 12.64
CA LYS A 90 -9.23 5.53 13.45
C LYS A 90 -10.40 6.00 12.60
N ASP A 91 -10.13 6.86 11.62
CA ASP A 91 -11.09 7.27 10.62
C ASP A 91 -10.58 6.88 9.22
N PRO A 92 -10.91 5.68 8.73
CA PRO A 92 -10.46 5.20 7.42
C PRO A 92 -10.92 6.05 6.24
N LEU A 93 -11.99 6.86 6.40
CA LEU A 93 -12.52 7.75 5.37
C LEU A 93 -11.93 9.17 5.43
N ASN A 94 -11.09 9.44 6.42
CA ASN A 94 -10.49 10.75 6.60
C ASN A 94 -9.72 11.18 5.33
N PRO A 95 -9.94 12.41 4.84
CA PRO A 95 -9.23 12.96 3.68
C PRO A 95 -7.69 12.93 3.77
N VAL A 96 -7.13 12.92 4.97
CA VAL A 96 -5.66 12.83 5.20
C VAL A 96 -5.08 11.50 4.70
N ASN A 97 -5.90 10.45 4.56
CA ASN A 97 -5.49 9.17 3.97
C ASN A 97 -5.23 9.28 2.46
N ARG A 98 -5.81 10.26 1.78
CA ARG A 98 -5.55 10.54 0.35
C ARG A 98 -4.31 11.41 0.20
N ARG A 99 -3.15 10.79 0.21
CA ARG A 99 -1.86 11.46 0.23
C ARG A 99 -0.84 10.85 -0.73
N ILE A 100 0.21 11.60 -0.96
CA ILE A 100 1.46 11.11 -1.56
C ILE A 100 2.54 11.21 -0.51
N ASP A 101 3.31 10.15 -0.36
CA ASP A 101 4.51 10.11 0.46
C ASP A 101 5.75 10.13 -0.46
N ILE A 102 6.66 11.06 -0.21
CA ILE A 102 7.97 11.13 -0.88
C ILE A 102 9.02 10.88 0.19
N ILE A 103 9.70 9.77 0.09
CA ILE A 103 10.68 9.31 1.08
C ILE A 103 12.07 9.36 0.46
N VAL A 104 12.95 10.16 1.04
CA VAL A 104 14.38 10.16 0.69
C VAL A 104 15.03 8.94 1.34
N LEU A 105 15.61 8.06 0.52
CA LEU A 105 16.13 6.79 0.96
C LEU A 105 17.53 6.94 1.54
N THR A 106 17.82 6.23 2.63
CA THR A 106 19.19 5.99 3.05
C THR A 106 19.87 5.03 2.08
N ARG A 107 21.21 5.03 1.99
CA ARG A 107 21.96 4.07 1.14
C ARG A 107 21.58 2.62 1.43
N LYS A 108 21.41 2.26 2.69
CA LYS A 108 20.99 0.91 3.11
C LYS A 108 19.60 0.56 2.60
N ALA A 109 18.65 1.50 2.68
CA ALA A 109 17.29 1.29 2.17
C ALA A 109 17.27 1.18 0.63
N GLN A 110 18.11 1.97 -0.06
CA GLN A 110 18.26 1.90 -1.50
C GLN A 110 18.80 0.53 -1.95
N HIS A 111 19.91 0.05 -1.37
CA HIS A 111 20.48 -1.28 -1.70
C HIS A 111 19.48 -2.41 -1.50
N ARG A 112 18.66 -2.32 -0.43
CA ARG A 112 17.61 -3.31 -0.17
C ARG A 112 16.51 -3.31 -1.23
N ILE A 113 16.11 -2.13 -1.72
CA ILE A 113 15.11 -1.98 -2.77
C ILE A 113 15.66 -2.46 -4.13
N GLU A 114 16.95 -2.18 -4.41
CA GLU A 114 17.60 -2.55 -5.66
C GLU A 114 18.07 -4.03 -5.68
N GLY A 115 17.82 -4.79 -4.59
CA GLY A 115 18.20 -6.20 -4.50
C GLY A 115 19.69 -6.45 -4.43
N GLN A 116 20.48 -5.43 -4.09
CA GLN A 116 21.95 -5.54 -4.00
C GLN A 116 22.43 -6.12 -2.66
N ASP A 117 21.53 -6.22 -1.67
CA ASP A 117 21.79 -6.97 -0.44
C ASP A 117 21.47 -8.44 -0.69
N GLY A 118 22.49 -9.21 -1.15
CA GLY A 118 22.38 -10.66 -1.28
C GLY A 118 21.97 -11.30 0.05
N GLY A 119 20.76 -11.89 0.08
CA GLY A 119 20.35 -12.90 1.04
C GLY A 119 20.41 -12.51 2.51
N GLY A 120 19.58 -11.57 2.93
CA GLY A 120 19.30 -11.33 4.34
C GLY A 120 17.79 -11.31 4.54
N GLU A 121 17.25 -12.27 5.28
CA GLU A 121 15.86 -12.34 5.68
C GLU A 121 15.37 -10.97 6.17
N ALA A 122 14.26 -10.50 5.59
CA ALA A 122 13.60 -9.30 6.04
C ALA A 122 13.10 -9.51 7.48
N LYS A 123 13.88 -9.06 8.45
CA LYS A 123 13.39 -8.94 9.82
C LYS A 123 12.23 -7.94 9.78
N PRO A 124 11.03 -8.31 10.25
CA PRO A 124 9.90 -7.39 10.27
C PRO A 124 10.30 -6.11 11.01
N ALA A 125 9.97 -4.96 10.44
CA ALA A 125 10.17 -3.69 11.12
C ALA A 125 9.46 -3.73 12.46
N GLU A 126 10.20 -3.49 13.53
CA GLU A 126 9.72 -3.42 14.90
C GLU A 126 8.58 -2.40 14.98
N LYS A 127 7.40 -2.89 15.29
CA LYS A 127 6.20 -2.11 15.49
C LYS A 127 6.45 -1.10 16.62
N PRO A 128 6.07 0.18 16.48
CA PRO A 128 6.04 1.06 17.64
C PRO A 128 5.13 0.45 18.71
N ALA A 129 5.61 0.42 19.93
CA ALA A 129 4.93 -0.17 21.08
C ALA A 129 3.49 0.33 21.20
N ALA A 130 2.54 -0.59 21.19
CA ALA A 130 1.14 -0.33 21.46
C ALA A 130 0.96 -0.08 22.97
N PRO A 131 0.02 0.81 23.39
CA PRO A 131 -0.33 0.97 24.79
C PRO A 131 -0.99 -0.31 25.36
N PRO A 132 -0.92 -0.55 26.68
CA PRO A 132 -1.32 -1.82 27.28
C PRO A 132 -2.82 -2.06 27.17
N GLN A 133 -3.19 -3.17 26.53
CA GLN A 133 -4.57 -3.65 26.47
C GLN A 133 -4.85 -4.57 27.67
N GLY A 134 -5.93 -4.27 28.35
CA GLY A 134 -6.51 -5.14 29.36
C GLY A 134 -7.27 -6.32 28.76
N GLN A 135 -7.07 -7.46 29.39
CA GLN A 135 -7.91 -8.64 29.51
C GLN A 135 -8.50 -9.31 28.26
N GLN A 136 -8.00 -10.50 28.02
CA GLN A 136 -8.51 -11.54 27.13
C GLN A 136 -9.74 -12.25 27.71
N PRO A 137 -10.61 -12.81 26.86
CA PRO A 137 -11.27 -14.07 27.16
C PRO A 137 -10.73 -15.24 26.32
N ALA A 138 -10.44 -16.28 27.05
CA ALA A 138 -10.38 -17.73 26.78
C ALA A 138 -10.16 -18.28 25.36
N LYS A 139 -9.15 -19.15 25.32
CA LYS A 139 -8.74 -20.12 24.29
C LYS A 139 -9.88 -20.99 23.76
N SER A 140 -9.89 -21.21 22.46
CA SER A 140 -10.32 -22.47 21.88
C SER A 140 -9.14 -23.04 21.07
N GLU A 141 -8.62 -24.16 21.54
CA GLU A 141 -7.60 -24.97 20.90
C GLU A 141 -8.20 -25.65 19.68
N GLY A 142 -7.71 -25.30 18.49
CA GLY A 142 -7.91 -26.06 17.26
C GLY A 142 -6.53 -26.47 16.76
N GLU A 143 -6.21 -27.77 16.82
CA GLU A 143 -5.00 -28.33 16.24
C GLU A 143 -4.90 -28.01 14.74
N PRO A 144 -3.69 -27.79 14.20
CA PRO A 144 -3.52 -27.55 12.76
C PRO A 144 -3.91 -28.81 11.98
N LEU A 145 -4.85 -28.63 11.06
CA LEU A 145 -5.31 -29.69 10.16
C LEU A 145 -4.15 -30.27 9.37
N SER A 146 -4.07 -31.61 9.30
CA SER A 146 -3.05 -32.31 8.52
C SER A 146 -3.23 -32.04 7.03
N ALA A 147 -2.15 -32.21 6.25
CA ALA A 147 -2.16 -31.98 4.80
C ALA A 147 -3.19 -32.85 4.05
N GLU A 148 -3.56 -34.01 4.61
CA GLU A 148 -4.61 -34.89 4.08
C GLU A 148 -6.01 -34.32 4.28
N GLN A 149 -6.30 -33.77 5.44
CA GLN A 149 -7.60 -33.13 5.75
C GLN A 149 -7.82 -31.83 4.95
N LEU A 150 -6.76 -31.12 4.59
CA LEU A 150 -6.82 -29.99 3.68
C LEU A 150 -7.13 -30.41 2.24
N ARG A 151 -6.57 -31.53 1.77
CA ARG A 151 -6.84 -32.08 0.44
C ARG A 151 -8.28 -32.59 0.31
N GLU A 152 -8.82 -33.21 1.34
CA GLU A 152 -10.21 -33.69 1.36
C GLU A 152 -11.21 -32.52 1.30
N LYS A 153 -10.94 -31.42 1.99
CA LYS A 153 -11.76 -30.19 1.91
C LYS A 153 -11.64 -29.48 0.56
N LEU A 154 -10.48 -29.53 -0.10
CA LEU A 154 -10.28 -28.94 -1.43
C LEU A 154 -10.98 -29.76 -2.53
N ASN A 155 -11.02 -31.09 -2.42
CA ASN A 155 -11.73 -31.94 -3.37
C ASN A 155 -13.28 -31.79 -3.34
N LEU A 156 -13.82 -31.19 -2.27
CA LEU A 156 -15.26 -30.87 -2.19
C LEU A 156 -15.68 -29.74 -3.14
N PHE A 157 -14.73 -28.92 -3.61
CA PHE A 157 -14.99 -27.80 -4.52
C PHE A 157 -14.85 -28.18 -6.00
N ASP A 158 -14.19 -29.30 -6.32
CA ASP A 158 -13.89 -29.69 -7.71
C ASP A 158 -15.00 -30.51 -8.39
N ASN A 159 -16.02 -30.91 -7.64
CA ASN A 159 -17.13 -31.77 -8.12
C ASN A 159 -18.45 -31.03 -8.29
N GLY A 160 -18.49 -29.80 -8.81
CA GLY A 160 -19.69 -29.17 -9.38
C GLY A 160 -20.98 -29.20 -8.52
N GLY A 161 -20.89 -29.36 -7.20
CA GLY A 161 -22.03 -29.48 -6.29
C GLY A 161 -22.46 -28.12 -5.75
N THR A 162 -23.64 -27.66 -6.17
CA THR A 162 -24.36 -26.56 -5.54
C THR A 162 -24.62 -26.91 -4.08
N LEU A 163 -24.04 -26.12 -3.16
CA LEU A 163 -24.37 -26.19 -1.72
C LEU A 163 -25.85 -25.90 -1.51
N LYS A 164 -26.61 -26.92 -1.09
CA LYS A 164 -27.96 -26.70 -0.56
C LYS A 164 -27.86 -26.14 0.85
N LEU A 165 -28.42 -24.97 1.05
CA LEU A 165 -28.42 -24.21 2.31
C LEU A 165 -29.14 -24.89 3.49
N ASP A 166 -29.78 -26.02 3.26
CA ASP A 166 -30.65 -26.69 4.26
C ASP A 166 -29.89 -27.62 5.23
N GLU A 167 -28.59 -27.90 5.01
CA GLU A 167 -27.83 -28.82 5.89
C GLU A 167 -27.04 -28.12 7.02
N LEU A 168 -27.08 -26.79 7.11
CA LEU A 168 -26.38 -26.04 8.15
C LEU A 168 -27.23 -25.72 9.39
N ARG A 169 -28.40 -26.39 9.54
CA ARG A 169 -29.29 -26.19 10.68
C ARG A 169 -29.56 -27.50 11.43
N LYS A 170 -28.48 -28.04 12.02
CA LYS A 170 -28.61 -29.01 13.13
C LYS A 170 -27.46 -28.85 14.09
#